data_c349e6c7d0344a246b8b30085fab741c
#
_entry.id   c349e6c7d0344a246b8b30085fab741c
#
_cell.length_a   1.000
_cell.length_b   1.000
_cell.length_c   1.000
_cell.angle_alpha   90.00
_cell.angle_beta   90.00
_cell.angle_gamma   90.00
#
_symmetry.space_group_name_H-M   'P 1'
#
loop_
_entity.id
_entity.type
_entity.pdbx_description
1 polymer ?
#
loop_
_entity_poly.entity_id
_entity_poly.type
_entity_poly.pdbx_seq_one_letter_code
_entity_poly.pdbx_strand_id
1 'polypeptide(L)'
;APGADGYRLPTETEWEWAARGGASSKGNTYSGANDPNAVAWFASNSGKEKKAKPVAGKLPNELGVHDMSGNAREWVWDAHKDYRRVRGGGAGDQSFDCSVSVSDFNYPNKRTPETGFRTVRKPAN
;
A
#
# COMPACT_ATOMS: atom_id res chain seq x y z
N ALA A 1 0.13 12.43 14.20
CA ALA A 1 0.52 13.70 13.63
C ALA A 1 2.03 13.74 13.42
N PRO A 2 2.54 14.46 12.41
CA PRO A 2 3.96 14.66 12.25
C PRO A 2 4.58 15.21 13.53
N GLY A 3 5.66 14.57 14.01
CA GLY A 3 6.33 14.94 15.26
C GLY A 3 5.90 14.16 16.48
N ALA A 4 4.83 13.36 16.40
CA ALA A 4 4.43 12.48 17.50
C ALA A 4 5.38 11.28 17.62
N ASP A 5 5.59 10.79 18.84
CA ASP A 5 6.47 9.65 19.09
C ASP A 5 5.79 8.29 18.96
N GLY A 6 4.46 8.27 18.83
CA GLY A 6 3.67 7.06 18.71
C GLY A 6 3.52 6.58 17.26
N TYR A 7 2.68 5.56 17.10
CA TYR A 7 2.32 5.06 15.78
C TYR A 7 1.35 6.03 15.09
N ARG A 8 1.51 6.17 13.80
CA ARG A 8 0.65 7.02 12.96
C ARG A 8 0.56 6.44 11.55
N LEU A 9 -0.38 6.96 10.76
CA LEU A 9 -0.40 6.66 9.32
C LEU A 9 0.85 7.27 8.66
N PRO A 10 1.43 6.59 7.68
CA PRO A 10 2.51 7.18 6.89
C PRO A 10 1.98 8.35 6.06
N THR A 11 2.82 9.32 5.80
CA THR A 11 2.55 10.28 4.74
C THR A 11 2.63 9.57 3.39
N GLU A 12 2.06 10.17 2.36
CA GLU A 12 2.12 9.61 1.00
C GLU A 12 3.57 9.42 0.54
N THR A 13 4.43 10.40 0.83
CA THR A 13 5.86 10.32 0.52
C THR A 13 6.54 9.16 1.26
N GLU A 14 6.26 8.99 2.55
CA GLU A 14 6.81 7.88 3.33
C GLU A 14 6.33 6.53 2.81
N TRP A 15 5.04 6.45 2.48
CA TRP A 15 4.46 5.22 1.96
C TRP A 15 5.13 4.82 0.63
N GLU A 16 5.23 5.75 -0.31
CA GLU A 16 5.83 5.47 -1.61
C GLU A 16 7.32 5.13 -1.50
N TRP A 17 8.06 5.83 -0.65
CA TRP A 17 9.47 5.53 -0.40
C TRP A 17 9.63 4.08 0.08
N ALA A 18 8.83 3.65 1.05
CA ALA A 18 8.87 2.28 1.56
C ALA A 18 8.42 1.26 0.50
N ALA A 19 7.38 1.58 -0.28
CA ALA A 19 6.87 0.71 -1.34
C ALA A 19 7.91 0.48 -2.44
N ARG A 20 8.71 1.49 -2.75
CA ARG A 20 9.80 1.40 -3.73
C ARG A 20 11.02 0.64 -3.23
N GLY A 21 11.07 0.28 -1.95
CA GLY A 21 12.19 -0.44 -1.37
C GLY A 21 13.21 0.46 -0.65
N GLY A 22 12.85 1.71 -0.39
CA GLY A 22 13.69 2.66 0.35
C GLY A 22 15.05 2.85 -0.30
N ALA A 23 16.11 2.88 0.51
CA ALA A 23 17.48 3.02 0.04
C ALA A 23 17.95 1.81 -0.80
N SER A 24 17.26 0.67 -0.72
CA SER A 24 17.57 -0.55 -1.47
C SER A 24 16.73 -0.70 -2.74
N SER A 25 16.00 0.33 -3.14
CA SER A 25 15.09 0.30 -4.29
C SER A 25 15.80 -0.13 -5.57
N LYS A 26 15.15 -1.05 -6.30
CA LYS A 26 15.60 -1.52 -7.62
C LYS A 26 14.84 -0.85 -8.76
N GLY A 27 13.98 0.11 -8.47
CA GLY A 27 13.20 0.82 -9.47
C GLY A 27 12.07 0.01 -10.10
N ASN A 28 11.55 -0.99 -9.38
CA ASN A 28 10.47 -1.83 -9.88
C ASN A 28 9.15 -1.06 -9.99
N THR A 29 8.29 -1.50 -10.89
CA THR A 29 6.94 -0.95 -11.08
C THR A 29 6.06 -1.20 -9.86
N TYR A 30 6.15 -2.40 -9.30
CA TYR A 30 5.41 -2.80 -8.09
C TYR A 30 6.37 -2.93 -6.91
N SER A 31 5.81 -3.04 -5.72
CA SER A 31 6.60 -3.13 -4.51
C SER A 31 7.29 -4.50 -4.43
N GLY A 32 8.51 -4.57 -4.92
CA GLY A 32 9.37 -5.76 -4.89
C GLY A 32 9.61 -6.46 -6.22
N ALA A 33 8.86 -6.14 -7.28
CA ALA A 33 9.04 -6.79 -8.58
C ALA A 33 8.39 -5.99 -9.71
N ASN A 34 8.76 -6.32 -10.95
CA ASN A 34 8.06 -5.81 -12.14
C ASN A 34 6.88 -6.71 -12.55
N ASP A 35 6.85 -7.96 -12.08
CA ASP A 35 5.72 -8.85 -12.30
C ASP A 35 4.75 -8.71 -11.12
N PRO A 36 3.51 -8.18 -11.34
CA PRO A 36 2.56 -8.02 -10.26
C PRO A 36 2.12 -9.35 -9.62
N ASN A 37 2.17 -10.45 -10.37
CA ASN A 37 1.80 -11.76 -9.82
C ASN A 37 2.75 -12.23 -8.70
N ALA A 38 3.97 -11.75 -8.68
CA ALA A 38 4.95 -12.14 -7.66
C ALA A 38 4.69 -11.48 -6.31
N VAL A 39 4.12 -10.26 -6.30
CA VAL A 39 4.08 -9.40 -5.12
C VAL A 39 2.69 -8.89 -4.75
N ALA A 40 1.69 -9.04 -5.63
CA ALA A 40 0.38 -8.42 -5.43
C ALA A 40 -0.77 -9.40 -5.57
N TRP A 41 -1.79 -9.22 -4.72
CA TRP A 41 -3.12 -9.78 -4.96
C TRP A 41 -3.96 -8.69 -5.62
N PHE A 42 -4.42 -8.94 -6.84
CA PHE A 42 -5.24 -8.01 -7.63
C PHE A 42 -6.34 -8.77 -8.39
N ALA A 43 -7.11 -8.10 -9.22
CA ALA A 43 -8.32 -8.68 -9.80
C ALA A 43 -8.10 -10.00 -10.53
N SER A 44 -6.98 -10.16 -11.25
CA SER A 44 -6.73 -11.35 -12.06
C SER A 44 -6.31 -12.57 -11.25
N ASN A 45 -5.79 -12.41 -10.03
CA ASN A 45 -5.24 -13.53 -9.27
C ASN A 45 -5.84 -13.71 -7.87
N SER A 46 -6.79 -12.87 -7.46
CA SER A 46 -7.36 -12.91 -6.11
C SER A 46 -8.60 -13.81 -5.97
N GLY A 47 -9.00 -14.49 -7.03
CA GLY A 47 -10.13 -15.38 -7.05
C GLY A 47 -11.44 -14.71 -7.46
N LYS A 48 -12.53 -15.47 -7.48
CA LYS A 48 -13.83 -14.98 -7.96
C LYS A 48 -14.40 -13.85 -7.12
N GLU A 49 -14.20 -13.91 -5.81
CA GLU A 49 -14.74 -12.90 -4.89
C GLU A 49 -13.88 -11.65 -4.82
N LYS A 50 -12.66 -11.68 -5.34
CA LYS A 50 -11.71 -10.56 -5.37
C LYS A 50 -11.53 -9.91 -3.99
N LYS A 51 -11.45 -10.74 -2.97
CA LYS A 51 -11.25 -10.32 -1.58
C LYS A 51 -9.78 -10.34 -1.20
N ALA A 52 -9.43 -9.52 -0.22
CA ALA A 52 -8.11 -9.52 0.40
C ALA A 52 -7.78 -10.92 0.95
N LYS A 53 -6.52 -11.27 0.84
CA LYS A 53 -5.95 -12.54 1.31
C LYS A 53 -5.20 -12.31 2.62
N PRO A 54 -4.87 -13.38 3.36
CA PRO A 54 -3.99 -13.26 4.51
C PRO A 54 -2.70 -12.54 4.15
N VAL A 55 -2.20 -11.72 5.07
CA VAL A 55 -1.00 -10.93 4.87
C VAL A 55 0.23 -11.82 4.61
N ALA A 56 1.21 -11.27 3.91
CA ALA A 56 2.49 -11.92 3.61
C ALA A 56 2.38 -13.20 2.77
N GLY A 57 1.29 -13.36 2.01
CA GLY A 57 1.12 -14.48 1.08
C GLY A 57 1.89 -14.32 -0.23
N LYS A 58 2.37 -13.14 -0.54
CA LYS A 58 3.21 -12.81 -1.69
C LYS A 58 4.60 -12.39 -1.23
N LEU A 59 5.55 -12.29 -2.17
CA LEU A 59 6.92 -11.91 -1.85
C LEU A 59 7.03 -10.49 -1.31
N PRO A 60 7.98 -10.23 -0.40
CA PRO A 60 8.22 -8.88 0.12
C PRO A 60 8.99 -8.03 -0.89
N ASN A 61 9.07 -6.74 -0.60
CA ASN A 61 9.94 -5.83 -1.31
C ASN A 61 11.38 -5.88 -0.75
N GLU A 62 12.22 -4.98 -1.24
CA GLU A 62 13.65 -4.90 -0.89
C GLU A 62 13.90 -4.59 0.59
N LEU A 63 12.91 -4.03 1.30
CA LEU A 63 12.98 -3.79 2.75
C LEU A 63 12.36 -4.92 3.58
N GLY A 64 11.88 -5.99 2.94
CA GLY A 64 11.17 -7.06 3.62
C GLY A 64 9.71 -6.74 3.96
N VAL A 65 9.14 -5.70 3.35
CA VAL A 65 7.75 -5.29 3.59
C VAL A 65 6.84 -5.97 2.57
N HIS A 66 5.74 -6.54 3.06
CA HIS A 66 4.76 -7.25 2.24
C HIS A 66 3.54 -6.39 1.93
N ASP A 67 2.87 -6.73 0.82
CA ASP A 67 1.52 -6.26 0.49
C ASP A 67 1.40 -4.74 0.31
N MET A 68 2.46 -4.07 -0.11
CA MET A 68 2.39 -2.65 -0.50
C MET A 68 1.92 -2.47 -1.95
N SER A 69 1.81 -3.55 -2.70
CA SER A 69 1.11 -3.60 -3.99
C SER A 69 0.00 -4.62 -3.86
N GLY A 70 -1.25 -4.20 -4.08
CA GLY A 70 -2.40 -5.07 -4.01
C GLY A 70 -2.84 -5.46 -2.60
N ASN A 71 -3.68 -6.44 -2.51
CA ASN A 71 -4.35 -6.98 -1.35
C ASN A 71 -5.43 -6.04 -0.80
N ALA A 72 -5.06 -4.97 -0.13
CA ALA A 72 -5.98 -3.93 0.31
C ALA A 72 -5.38 -2.56 0.07
N ARG A 73 -6.19 -1.64 -0.40
CA ARG A 73 -5.79 -0.22 -0.48
C ARG A 73 -5.47 0.28 0.92
N GLU A 74 -4.54 1.21 1.02
CA GLU A 74 -4.05 1.67 2.32
C GLU A 74 -4.22 3.17 2.47
N TRP A 75 -4.85 3.57 3.58
CA TRP A 75 -4.95 4.96 3.97
C TRP A 75 -3.56 5.52 4.26
N VAL A 76 -3.32 6.74 3.78
CA VAL A 76 -2.15 7.54 4.17
C VAL A 76 -2.61 8.82 4.88
N TRP A 77 -1.68 9.53 5.49
CA TRP A 77 -1.98 10.73 6.28
C TRP A 77 -2.54 11.89 5.43
N ASP A 78 -2.09 12.00 4.19
CA ASP A 78 -2.37 13.13 3.33
C ASP A 78 -3.85 13.25 3.01
N ALA A 79 -4.35 14.47 3.07
CA ALA A 79 -5.73 14.80 2.79
C ALA A 79 -5.80 15.89 1.71
N HIS A 80 -6.87 15.88 0.93
CA HIS A 80 -7.21 16.94 0.01
C HIS A 80 -8.69 17.24 0.16
N LYS A 81 -9.03 18.40 0.72
CA LYS A 81 -10.42 18.76 1.07
C LYS A 81 -11.01 17.67 1.98
N ASP A 82 -12.12 17.06 1.58
CA ASP A 82 -12.82 16.03 2.36
C ASP A 82 -12.29 14.62 2.10
N TYR A 83 -11.29 14.47 1.23
CA TYR A 83 -10.71 13.17 0.87
C TYR A 83 -9.46 12.87 1.66
N ARG A 84 -9.19 11.58 1.83
CA ARG A 84 -7.88 11.06 2.21
C ARG A 84 -7.28 10.29 1.04
N ARG A 85 -5.98 10.35 0.88
CA ARG A 85 -5.28 9.56 -0.12
C ARG A 85 -5.22 8.11 0.31
N VAL A 86 -5.28 7.22 -0.68
CA VAL A 86 -5.06 5.77 -0.54
C VAL A 86 -4.03 5.32 -1.56
N ARG A 87 -3.27 4.31 -1.21
CA ARG A 87 -2.17 3.81 -2.03
C ARG A 87 -2.21 2.29 -2.11
N GLY A 88 -1.55 1.74 -3.13
CA GLY A 88 -1.24 0.33 -3.26
C GLY A 88 -2.22 -0.51 -4.04
N GLY A 89 -3.44 -0.03 -4.28
CA GLY A 89 -4.48 -0.83 -4.90
C GLY A 89 -4.92 -2.01 -4.04
N GLY A 90 -5.97 -2.70 -4.45
CA GLY A 90 -6.55 -3.81 -3.71
C GLY A 90 -6.81 -5.05 -4.55
N ALA A 91 -7.33 -6.08 -3.91
CA ALA A 91 -7.59 -7.38 -4.52
C ALA A 91 -8.62 -7.34 -5.66
N GLY A 92 -9.44 -6.31 -5.71
CA GLY A 92 -10.42 -6.11 -6.79
C GLY A 92 -9.96 -5.12 -7.87
N ASP A 93 -8.81 -4.52 -7.70
CA ASP A 93 -8.30 -3.52 -8.64
C ASP A 93 -7.50 -4.16 -9.78
N GLN A 94 -7.28 -3.39 -10.85
CA GLN A 94 -6.41 -3.81 -11.95
C GLN A 94 -4.94 -3.72 -11.51
N SER A 95 -4.05 -4.44 -12.19
CA SER A 95 -2.62 -4.40 -11.86
C SER A 95 -2.05 -2.99 -11.87
N PHE A 96 -2.45 -2.17 -12.84
CA PHE A 96 -2.00 -0.78 -12.92
C PHE A 96 -2.21 -0.01 -11.61
N ASP A 97 -3.36 -0.20 -10.96
CA ASP A 97 -3.69 0.49 -9.72
C ASP A 97 -2.80 0.08 -8.55
N CYS A 98 -2.12 -1.05 -8.67
CA CYS A 98 -1.22 -1.57 -7.64
C CYS A 98 0.22 -1.11 -7.78
N SER A 99 0.54 -0.31 -8.80
CA SER A 99 1.89 0.21 -8.98
C SER A 99 2.26 1.19 -7.86
N VAL A 100 3.56 1.26 -7.55
CA VAL A 100 4.05 2.08 -6.43
C VAL A 100 3.82 3.58 -6.62
N SER A 101 3.61 4.04 -7.85
CA SER A 101 3.43 5.45 -8.18
C SER A 101 1.97 5.91 -8.20
N VAL A 102 1.02 4.99 -8.19
CA VAL A 102 -0.39 5.35 -8.29
C VAL A 102 -0.92 5.85 -6.95
N SER A 103 -1.54 7.01 -6.98
CA SER A 103 -2.23 7.61 -5.84
C SER A 103 -3.71 7.72 -6.17
N ASP A 104 -4.55 7.35 -5.24
CA ASP A 104 -5.99 7.46 -5.35
C ASP A 104 -6.53 8.15 -4.08
N PHE A 105 -7.83 8.29 -3.97
CA PHE A 105 -8.44 8.95 -2.82
C PHE A 105 -9.78 8.30 -2.48
N ASN A 106 -10.20 8.48 -1.22
CA ASN A 106 -11.51 8.05 -0.77
C ASN A 106 -11.97 8.95 0.38
N TYR A 107 -13.27 8.91 0.67
CA TYR A 107 -13.83 9.62 1.81
C TYR A 107 -13.51 8.87 3.10
N PRO A 108 -13.07 9.56 4.17
CA PRO A 108 -12.67 8.90 5.43
C PRO A 108 -13.82 8.16 6.13
N ASN A 109 -15.06 8.55 5.85
CA ASN A 109 -16.25 7.92 6.44
C ASN A 109 -16.71 6.67 5.69
N LYS A 110 -16.10 6.35 4.55
CA LYS A 110 -16.39 5.11 3.82
C LYS A 110 -15.53 3.97 4.36
N ARG A 111 -16.19 3.05 5.04
CA ARG A 111 -15.56 1.79 5.44
C ARG A 111 -15.83 0.76 4.36
N THR A 112 -14.79 0.28 3.74
CA THR A 112 -14.90 -0.77 2.73
C THR A 112 -13.96 -1.91 3.09
N PRO A 113 -14.32 -3.17 2.78
CA PRO A 113 -13.44 -4.31 3.05
C PRO A 113 -12.18 -4.28 2.18
N GLU A 114 -12.12 -3.40 1.18
CA GLU A 114 -10.99 -3.28 0.27
C GLU A 114 -9.92 -2.31 0.74
N THR A 115 -10.18 -1.56 1.82
CA THR A 115 -9.27 -0.51 2.30
C THR A 115 -8.89 -0.75 3.75
N GLY A 116 -7.61 -0.85 4.00
CA GLY A 116 -7.01 -0.98 5.32
C GLY A 116 -5.98 0.11 5.58
N PHE A 117 -5.06 -0.18 6.46
CA PHE A 117 -3.98 0.75 6.79
C PHE A 117 -2.78 0.00 7.38
N ARG A 118 -1.63 0.67 7.33
CA ARG A 118 -0.45 0.27 8.12
C ARG A 118 0.08 1.50 8.83
N THR A 119 0.82 1.28 9.88
CA THR A 119 1.36 2.37 10.70
C THR A 119 2.85 2.48 10.52
N VAL A 120 3.35 3.68 10.78
CA VAL A 120 4.78 3.97 10.88
C VAL A 120 5.06 4.57 12.25
N ARG A 121 6.30 4.46 12.67
CA ARG A 121 6.75 4.99 13.94
C ARG A 121 8.16 5.56 13.77
N LYS A 122 8.41 6.68 14.46
CA LYS A 122 9.76 7.22 14.54
C LYS A 122 10.67 6.19 15.24
N PRO A 123 11.87 5.92 14.72
CA PRO A 123 12.80 5.02 15.40
C PRO A 123 13.10 5.51 16.82
N ALA A 124 13.28 4.57 17.72
CA ALA A 124 13.75 4.88 19.07
C ALA A 124 15.18 5.45 18.99
N ASN A 125 15.43 6.50 19.77
CA ASN A 125 16.75 7.12 19.84
C ASN A 125 17.72 6.23 20.63
#